data_a13592d912bf7a2c8c4240cab35892d2
#
_entry.id   a13592d912bf7a2c8c4240cab35892d2
#
_cell.length_a   1.000
_cell.length_b   1.000
_cell.length_c   1.000
_cell.angle_alpha   90.00
_cell.angle_beta   90.00
_cell.angle_gamma   90.00
#
_symmetry.space_group_name_H-M   'P 1'
#
loop_
_entity.id
_entity.type
_entity.pdbx_description
1 polymer ?
#
loop_
_entity_poly.entity_id
_entity_poly.type
_entity_poly.pdbx_seq_one_letter_code
_entity_poly.pdbx_strand_id
1 'polypeptide(L)'
;MANKTWIGGSTAGANSLNVAANWSPSGVPTGSDNLYFTHRSTSSVLNDLTTLSTVNGELHIESGYHQLIGSSTGPNYFEMKPSAVYFNGVREVFLDVKASTGVLHITNTGGGSFRAAGLNLKGSAIGRINMQNGVVAVAVNPGETSTVAEIEMTSAGRLMLGAGVTWTNASLYGGSVSAVAATTNTVVN
;
A
#
# COMPACT_ATOMS: atom_id res chain seq x y z
N MET A 1 21.45 -2.89 1.87
CA MET A 1 20.22 -2.31 1.31
C MET A 1 20.45 -2.08 -0.16
N ALA A 2 19.76 -2.80 -1.03
CA ALA A 2 19.83 -2.61 -2.47
C ALA A 2 18.49 -2.07 -2.98
N ASN A 3 18.50 -1.44 -4.15
CA ASN A 3 17.30 -1.05 -4.85
C ASN A 3 16.92 -2.16 -5.82
N LYS A 4 15.71 -2.69 -5.70
CA LYS A 4 15.17 -3.76 -6.53
C LYS A 4 13.98 -3.23 -7.32
N THR A 5 14.10 -3.17 -8.64
CA THR A 5 13.00 -2.78 -9.52
C THR A 5 12.30 -4.02 -10.04
N TRP A 6 10.99 -4.08 -9.85
CA TRP A 6 10.14 -5.11 -10.44
C TRP A 6 10.05 -4.92 -11.95
N ILE A 7 10.41 -5.94 -12.69
CA ILE A 7 10.27 -5.97 -14.16
C ILE A 7 9.24 -7.02 -14.60
N GLY A 8 9.14 -8.14 -13.89
CA GLY A 8 8.18 -9.20 -14.19
C GLY A 8 8.45 -9.92 -15.51
N GLY A 9 7.52 -10.80 -15.91
CA GLY A 9 7.52 -11.40 -17.23
C GLY A 9 8.50 -12.56 -17.45
N SER A 10 9.18 -13.04 -16.41
CA SER A 10 10.05 -14.22 -16.50
C SER A 10 9.28 -15.47 -16.92
N THR A 11 9.84 -16.27 -17.78
CA THR A 11 9.29 -17.58 -18.20
C THR A 11 9.17 -18.57 -17.04
N ALA A 12 9.94 -18.39 -15.97
CA ALA A 12 9.89 -19.21 -14.77
C ALA A 12 8.71 -18.86 -13.82
N GLY A 13 7.96 -17.80 -14.12
CA GLY A 13 6.83 -17.32 -13.30
C GLY A 13 6.70 -15.81 -13.41
N ALA A 14 5.96 -15.33 -14.41
CA ALA A 14 5.89 -13.92 -14.79
C ALA A 14 5.50 -12.97 -13.66
N ASN A 15 4.66 -13.44 -12.72
CA ASN A 15 4.08 -12.64 -11.64
C ASN A 15 4.68 -12.95 -10.25
N SER A 16 5.63 -13.89 -10.17
CA SER A 16 6.19 -14.36 -8.91
C SER A 16 7.29 -13.44 -8.42
N LEU A 17 7.15 -12.94 -7.20
CA LEU A 17 8.18 -12.16 -6.50
C LEU A 17 9.42 -13.02 -6.17
N ASN A 18 9.24 -14.34 -6.06
CA ASN A 18 10.29 -15.29 -5.71
C ASN A 18 11.15 -15.73 -6.90
N VAL A 19 11.00 -15.10 -8.04
CA VAL A 19 11.80 -15.37 -9.25
C VAL A 19 12.82 -14.25 -9.45
N ALA A 20 14.10 -14.58 -9.30
CA ALA A 20 15.20 -13.61 -9.38
C ALA A 20 15.23 -12.80 -10.69
N ALA A 21 14.84 -13.43 -11.81
CA ALA A 21 14.80 -12.78 -13.13
C ALA A 21 13.70 -11.74 -13.29
N ASN A 22 12.73 -11.69 -12.37
CA ASN A 22 11.68 -10.66 -12.34
C ASN A 22 12.15 -9.33 -11.71
N TRP A 23 13.39 -9.27 -11.25
CA TRP A 23 13.95 -8.11 -10.56
C TRP A 23 15.18 -7.56 -11.27
N SER A 24 15.37 -6.26 -11.20
CA SER A 24 16.56 -5.56 -11.70
C SER A 24 17.18 -4.72 -10.58
N PRO A 25 18.45 -4.93 -10.19
CA PRO A 25 19.29 -6.05 -10.60
C PRO A 25 18.70 -7.42 -10.21
N SER A 26 19.06 -8.46 -10.97
CA SER A 26 18.55 -9.82 -10.73
C SER A 26 18.84 -10.30 -9.31
N GLY A 27 17.91 -11.06 -8.74
CA GLY A 27 17.96 -11.60 -7.39
C GLY A 27 16.66 -11.32 -6.64
N VAL A 28 16.19 -12.32 -5.92
CA VAL A 28 14.99 -12.18 -5.06
C VAL A 28 15.26 -11.13 -3.98
N PRO A 29 14.35 -10.20 -3.73
CA PRO A 29 14.53 -9.21 -2.66
C PRO A 29 14.70 -9.86 -1.29
N THR A 30 15.56 -9.26 -0.51
CA THR A 30 15.83 -9.63 0.87
C THR A 30 15.32 -8.58 1.84
N GLY A 31 15.33 -8.90 3.12
CA GLY A 31 14.74 -8.14 4.21
C GLY A 31 15.10 -6.66 4.34
N SER A 32 16.04 -6.13 3.61
CA SER A 32 16.45 -4.72 3.72
C SER A 32 16.43 -3.98 2.38
N ASP A 33 15.92 -4.61 1.32
CA ASP A 33 15.96 -3.99 0.01
C ASP A 33 14.78 -3.02 -0.19
N ASN A 34 15.02 -1.91 -0.89
CA ASN A 34 13.98 -1.03 -1.35
C ASN A 34 13.35 -1.59 -2.62
N LEU A 35 12.04 -1.56 -2.69
CA LEU A 35 11.28 -2.10 -3.82
C LEU A 35 10.68 -0.98 -4.67
N TYR A 36 10.90 -1.07 -5.98
CA TYR A 36 10.41 -0.11 -6.95
C TYR A 36 9.49 -0.78 -7.98
N PHE A 37 8.27 -0.29 -8.09
CA PHE A 37 7.30 -0.64 -9.11
C PHE A 37 7.14 0.56 -10.06
N THR A 38 7.62 0.42 -11.29
CA THR A 38 7.77 1.53 -12.23
C THR A 38 7.15 1.19 -13.59
N HIS A 39 7.23 2.09 -14.55
CA HIS A 39 6.81 1.87 -15.94
C HIS A 39 7.53 0.69 -16.63
N ARG A 40 8.64 0.20 -16.09
CA ARG A 40 9.36 -0.96 -16.62
C ARG A 40 8.69 -2.30 -16.34
N SER A 41 7.74 -2.30 -15.42
CA SER A 41 7.05 -3.50 -15.00
C SER A 41 6.05 -3.97 -16.04
N THR A 42 6.16 -5.21 -16.47
CA THR A 42 5.32 -5.80 -17.52
C THR A 42 4.23 -6.74 -16.99
N SER A 43 4.26 -7.06 -15.69
CA SER A 43 3.36 -8.03 -15.08
C SER A 43 2.83 -7.56 -13.74
N SER A 44 1.61 -7.99 -13.41
CA SER A 44 1.06 -7.88 -12.06
C SER A 44 1.88 -8.68 -11.04
N VAL A 45 1.66 -8.44 -9.78
CA VAL A 45 2.41 -9.07 -8.69
C VAL A 45 1.52 -10.03 -7.93
N LEU A 46 2.01 -11.25 -7.73
CA LEU A 46 1.46 -12.22 -6.78
C LEU A 46 2.19 -12.11 -5.44
N ASN A 47 1.47 -12.27 -4.34
CA ASN A 47 2.07 -12.29 -3.00
C ASN A 47 2.57 -13.70 -2.66
N ASP A 48 3.70 -14.09 -3.22
CA ASP A 48 4.34 -15.40 -3.02
C ASP A 48 5.70 -15.33 -2.30
N LEU A 49 6.04 -14.17 -1.74
CA LEU A 49 7.30 -13.94 -1.04
C LEU A 49 7.07 -13.51 0.42
N THR A 50 6.98 -14.49 1.31
CA THR A 50 6.71 -14.28 2.75
C THR A 50 7.83 -13.53 3.50
N THR A 51 9.05 -13.51 2.95
CA THR A 51 10.18 -12.81 3.57
C THR A 51 10.01 -11.29 3.61
N LEU A 52 9.16 -10.72 2.75
CA LEU A 52 8.89 -9.29 2.72
C LEU A 52 8.10 -8.79 3.94
N SER A 53 7.39 -9.66 4.64
CA SER A 53 6.70 -9.32 5.89
C SER A 53 7.65 -8.99 7.06
N THR A 54 8.93 -9.29 6.92
CA THR A 54 9.98 -9.00 7.92
C THR A 54 10.89 -7.84 7.53
N VAL A 55 10.65 -7.21 6.38
CA VAL A 55 11.54 -6.23 5.74
C VAL A 55 11.28 -4.81 6.21
N ASN A 56 12.35 -4.03 6.38
CA ASN A 56 12.33 -2.61 6.70
C ASN A 56 12.88 -1.72 5.57
N GLY A 57 12.83 -2.18 4.31
CA GLY A 57 13.14 -1.36 3.15
C GLY A 57 11.96 -0.44 2.79
N GLU A 58 12.17 0.47 1.87
CA GLU A 58 11.13 1.34 1.34
C GLU A 58 10.36 0.67 0.20
N LEU A 59 9.07 1.01 0.06
CA LEU A 59 8.24 0.63 -1.06
C LEU A 59 7.89 1.86 -1.90
N HIS A 60 8.28 1.84 -3.17
CA HIS A 60 8.00 2.88 -4.13
C HIS A 60 7.08 2.36 -5.24
N ILE A 61 5.92 2.98 -5.41
CA ILE A 61 4.98 2.71 -6.49
C ILE A 61 4.80 4.00 -7.28
N GLU A 62 5.36 4.03 -8.48
CA GLU A 62 5.42 5.22 -9.33
C GLU A 62 4.21 5.33 -10.25
N SER A 63 3.93 6.54 -10.73
CA SER A 63 2.81 6.85 -11.63
C SER A 63 2.84 6.08 -12.95
N GLY A 64 4.01 5.65 -13.37
CA GLY A 64 4.19 4.82 -14.58
C GLY A 64 3.90 3.33 -14.39
N TYR A 65 3.63 2.87 -13.17
CA TYR A 65 3.25 1.49 -12.91
C TYR A 65 1.77 1.27 -13.23
N HIS A 66 1.48 0.42 -14.22
CA HIS A 66 0.14 0.18 -14.73
C HIS A 66 -0.41 -1.23 -14.46
N GLN A 67 0.29 -2.02 -13.66
CA GLN A 67 -0.11 -3.38 -13.33
C GLN A 67 -0.75 -3.46 -11.92
N LEU A 68 -1.40 -4.59 -11.63
CA LEU A 68 -2.00 -4.81 -10.30
C LEU A 68 -0.94 -5.27 -9.30
N ILE A 69 -1.09 -4.85 -8.05
CA ILE A 69 -0.38 -5.41 -6.90
C ILE A 69 -1.42 -5.95 -5.93
N GLY A 70 -1.38 -7.25 -5.69
CA GLY A 70 -2.41 -7.93 -4.92
C GLY A 70 -3.72 -8.11 -5.67
N SER A 71 -4.77 -8.49 -4.97
CA SER A 71 -6.09 -8.78 -5.55
C SER A 71 -7.22 -8.53 -4.57
N SER A 72 -8.37 -8.07 -5.08
CA SER A 72 -9.63 -7.96 -4.33
C SER A 72 -10.34 -9.31 -4.15
N THR A 73 -10.02 -10.30 -4.97
CA THR A 73 -10.63 -11.64 -4.90
C THR A 73 -9.79 -12.57 -4.01
N GLY A 74 -10.25 -12.74 -2.78
CA GLY A 74 -9.51 -13.45 -1.75
C GLY A 74 -8.47 -12.53 -1.08
N PRO A 75 -7.92 -12.90 0.08
CA PRO A 75 -7.05 -12.02 0.86
C PRO A 75 -5.60 -11.97 0.31
N ASN A 76 -5.45 -11.69 -0.98
CA ASN A 76 -4.14 -11.64 -1.63
C ASN A 76 -3.55 -10.22 -1.58
N TYR A 77 -3.47 -9.65 -0.39
CA TYR A 77 -2.73 -8.42 -0.17
C TYR A 77 -1.22 -8.68 -0.29
N PHE A 78 -0.52 -7.74 -0.88
CA PHE A 78 0.92 -7.72 -0.87
C PHE A 78 1.42 -7.40 0.54
N GLU A 79 1.97 -8.39 1.21
CA GLU A 79 2.42 -8.28 2.60
C GLU A 79 3.83 -7.71 2.67
N MET A 80 4.00 -6.62 3.39
CA MET A 80 5.30 -6.00 3.60
C MET A 80 5.34 -5.27 4.95
N LYS A 81 6.55 -5.17 5.53
CA LYS A 81 6.86 -4.30 6.68
C LYS A 81 7.78 -3.17 6.22
N PRO A 82 7.28 -2.16 5.53
CA PRO A 82 8.11 -1.10 4.97
C PRO A 82 8.51 -0.09 6.05
N SER A 83 9.70 0.49 5.91
CA SER A 83 10.09 1.67 6.69
C SER A 83 9.39 2.94 6.21
N ALA A 84 9.09 3.02 4.92
CA ALA A 84 8.22 4.03 4.31
C ALA A 84 7.57 3.48 3.04
N VAL A 85 6.41 4.03 2.69
CA VAL A 85 5.74 3.77 1.40
C VAL A 85 5.60 5.09 0.66
N TYR A 86 6.04 5.14 -0.58
CA TYR A 86 5.86 6.25 -1.51
C TYR A 86 4.93 5.81 -2.61
N PHE A 87 3.68 6.23 -2.52
CA PHE A 87 2.64 5.84 -3.45
C PHE A 87 2.23 7.00 -4.36
N ASN A 88 2.49 6.85 -5.64
CA ASN A 88 2.02 7.71 -6.71
C ASN A 88 1.54 6.83 -7.86
N GLY A 89 0.54 6.00 -7.61
CA GLY A 89 0.08 4.98 -8.53
C GLY A 89 -1.18 5.38 -9.30
N VAL A 90 -1.42 4.71 -10.41
CA VAL A 90 -2.63 4.90 -11.25
C VAL A 90 -3.47 3.63 -11.34
N ARG A 91 -3.04 2.56 -10.69
CA ARG A 91 -3.75 1.28 -10.65
C ARG A 91 -4.05 0.88 -9.21
N GLU A 92 -5.01 -0.01 -9.09
CA GLU A 92 -5.43 -0.57 -7.81
C GLU A 92 -4.31 -1.42 -7.17
N VAL A 93 -4.02 -1.13 -5.91
CA VAL A 93 -3.01 -1.82 -5.10
C VAL A 93 -3.65 -2.29 -3.80
N PHE A 94 -3.36 -3.51 -3.42
CA PHE A 94 -3.75 -4.13 -2.15
C PHE A 94 -2.50 -4.38 -1.31
N LEU A 95 -2.34 -3.65 -0.21
CA LEU A 95 -1.16 -3.67 0.65
C LEU A 95 -1.51 -4.01 2.09
N ASP A 96 -0.91 -5.08 2.61
CA ASP A 96 -0.96 -5.43 4.03
C ASP A 96 0.34 -4.99 4.73
N VAL A 97 0.25 -3.91 5.50
CA VAL A 97 1.39 -3.33 6.20
C VAL A 97 1.59 -4.03 7.54
N LYS A 98 2.60 -4.86 7.64
CA LYS A 98 2.92 -5.63 8.85
C LYS A 98 3.70 -4.77 9.85
N ALA A 99 3.03 -4.33 10.92
CA ALA A 99 3.64 -3.65 12.07
C ALA A 99 4.70 -2.57 11.69
N SER A 100 4.35 -1.67 10.78
CA SER A 100 5.22 -0.59 10.34
C SER A 100 4.98 0.67 11.16
N THR A 101 6.04 1.23 11.73
CA THR A 101 6.03 2.58 12.32
C THR A 101 6.31 3.66 11.27
N GLY A 102 6.53 3.26 10.03
CA GLY A 102 6.86 4.15 8.92
C GLY A 102 5.70 5.00 8.45
N VAL A 103 6.01 5.95 7.59
CA VAL A 103 5.05 6.86 6.98
C VAL A 103 4.64 6.36 5.60
N LEU A 104 3.34 6.36 5.34
CA LEU A 104 2.79 6.13 4.01
C LEU A 104 2.55 7.49 3.35
N HIS A 105 3.42 7.87 2.43
CA HIS A 105 3.32 9.08 1.61
C HIS A 105 2.49 8.78 0.36
N ILE A 106 1.26 9.26 0.33
CA ILE A 106 0.33 9.02 -0.76
C ILE A 106 0.11 10.32 -1.53
N THR A 107 0.85 10.49 -2.61
CA THR A 107 0.77 11.69 -3.45
C THR A 107 -0.46 11.65 -4.33
N ASN A 108 -0.72 10.51 -4.97
CA ASN A 108 -1.89 10.30 -5.82
C ASN A 108 -2.17 8.80 -5.98
N THR A 109 -3.44 8.43 -5.97
CA THR A 109 -3.86 7.03 -6.22
C THR A 109 -4.49 6.84 -7.60
N GLY A 110 -4.32 7.81 -8.51
CA GLY A 110 -5.06 7.82 -9.78
C GLY A 110 -6.54 8.17 -9.57
N GLY A 111 -7.24 8.44 -10.64
CA GLY A 111 -8.69 8.71 -10.62
C GLY A 111 -9.48 7.45 -10.33
N GLY A 112 -9.51 7.01 -9.08
CA GLY A 112 -10.44 5.97 -8.64
C GLY A 112 -11.87 6.45 -8.85
N SER A 113 -12.72 5.61 -9.42
CA SER A 113 -14.15 5.88 -9.43
C SER A 113 -14.64 5.88 -7.97
N PHE A 114 -15.80 6.48 -7.72
CA PHE A 114 -16.45 6.56 -6.40
C PHE A 114 -16.58 5.22 -5.64
N ARG A 115 -16.20 4.11 -6.27
CA ARG A 115 -16.38 2.73 -5.77
C ARG A 115 -15.12 1.88 -5.71
N ALA A 116 -14.00 2.35 -6.27
CA ALA A 116 -12.74 1.61 -6.24
C ALA A 116 -11.63 2.52 -5.70
N ALA A 117 -11.05 2.15 -4.58
CA ALA A 117 -9.88 2.82 -4.06
C ALA A 117 -8.66 2.48 -4.93
N GLY A 118 -7.84 3.47 -5.23
CA GLY A 118 -6.56 3.21 -5.89
C GLY A 118 -5.58 2.48 -4.96
N LEU A 119 -5.68 2.71 -3.64
CA LEU A 119 -4.89 2.03 -2.64
C LEU A 119 -5.80 1.43 -1.57
N ASN A 120 -5.76 0.10 -1.45
CA ASN A 120 -6.44 -0.66 -0.42
C ASN A 120 -5.42 -1.11 0.62
N LEU A 121 -5.58 -0.64 1.85
CA LEU A 121 -4.67 -0.88 2.96
C LEU A 121 -5.34 -1.75 4.02
N LYS A 122 -4.54 -2.62 4.63
CA LYS A 122 -4.78 -3.14 5.97
C LYS A 122 -3.45 -3.25 6.70
N GLY A 123 -3.47 -3.48 7.99
CA GLY A 123 -2.22 -3.67 8.74
C GLY A 123 -2.40 -3.59 10.23
N SER A 124 -1.59 -4.35 10.95
CA SER A 124 -1.65 -4.43 12.40
C SER A 124 -1.18 -3.15 13.11
N ALA A 125 -0.29 -2.39 12.47
CA ALA A 125 0.17 -1.09 12.99
C ALA A 125 0.73 -0.25 11.84
N ILE A 126 0.00 0.79 11.46
CA ILE A 126 0.41 1.80 10.48
C ILE A 126 0.79 3.06 11.27
N GLY A 127 2.03 3.54 11.12
CA GLY A 127 2.52 4.71 11.85
C GLY A 127 1.78 5.98 11.43
N ARG A 128 1.86 6.35 10.17
CA ARG A 128 1.18 7.53 9.62
C ARG A 128 0.69 7.28 8.20
N ILE A 129 -0.50 7.78 7.89
CA ILE A 129 -0.98 7.97 6.51
C ILE A 129 -0.95 9.46 6.21
N ASN A 130 -0.04 9.88 5.32
CA ASN A 130 0.02 11.23 4.80
C ASN A 130 -0.52 11.21 3.36
N MET A 131 -1.69 11.80 3.15
CA MET A 131 -2.42 11.72 1.89
C MET A 131 -2.62 13.09 1.27
N GLN A 132 -2.23 13.23 0.01
CA GLN A 132 -2.43 14.46 -0.75
C GLN A 132 -3.65 14.35 -1.67
N ASN A 133 -3.79 13.28 -2.43
CA ASN A 133 -4.88 13.15 -3.41
C ASN A 133 -5.26 11.69 -3.66
N GLY A 134 -6.43 11.49 -4.28
CA GLY A 134 -6.93 10.18 -4.72
C GLY A 134 -7.86 9.51 -3.71
N VAL A 135 -8.03 8.20 -3.81
CA VAL A 135 -8.92 7.41 -2.96
C VAL A 135 -8.13 6.30 -2.27
N VAL A 136 -8.15 6.29 -0.95
CA VAL A 136 -7.54 5.26 -0.11
C VAL A 136 -8.62 4.58 0.71
N ALA A 137 -8.60 3.27 0.76
CA ALA A 137 -9.45 2.46 1.62
C ALA A 137 -8.60 1.72 2.66
N VAL A 138 -9.00 1.76 3.91
CA VAL A 138 -8.31 1.09 5.01
C VAL A 138 -9.25 0.09 5.65
N ALA A 139 -8.92 -1.20 5.58
CA ALA A 139 -9.63 -2.34 6.17
C ALA A 139 -11.16 -2.27 5.94
N VAL A 140 -11.56 -2.03 4.69
CA VAL A 140 -12.99 -1.82 4.34
C VAL A 140 -13.75 -3.13 4.13
N ASN A 141 -13.07 -4.26 3.96
CA ASN A 141 -13.74 -5.55 3.80
C ASN A 141 -14.19 -6.12 5.18
N PRO A 142 -15.27 -6.90 5.19
CA PRO A 142 -15.74 -7.52 6.43
C PRO A 142 -14.66 -8.35 7.13
N GLY A 143 -14.47 -8.13 8.43
CA GLY A 143 -13.50 -8.84 9.26
C GLY A 143 -12.07 -8.32 9.17
N GLU A 144 -11.77 -7.37 8.29
CA GLU A 144 -10.46 -6.70 8.27
C GLU A 144 -10.32 -5.72 9.44
N THR A 145 -9.11 -5.62 9.96
CA THR A 145 -8.76 -4.68 11.04
C THR A 145 -7.50 -3.91 10.69
N SER A 146 -7.38 -2.71 11.21
CA SER A 146 -6.17 -1.88 11.08
C SER A 146 -6.04 -0.94 12.27
N THR A 147 -4.81 -0.72 12.69
CA THR A 147 -4.49 0.36 13.65
C THR A 147 -3.63 1.39 12.95
N VAL A 148 -4.06 2.66 12.99
CA VAL A 148 -3.35 3.79 12.39
C VAL A 148 -3.03 4.80 13.49
N ALA A 149 -1.76 5.10 13.71
CA ALA A 149 -1.40 6.06 14.74
C ALA A 149 -1.78 7.50 14.35
N GLU A 150 -1.54 7.86 13.10
CA GLU A 150 -1.80 9.22 12.62
C GLU A 150 -2.32 9.22 11.19
N ILE A 151 -3.31 10.09 10.94
CA ILE A 151 -3.85 10.38 9.60
C ILE A 151 -3.66 11.87 9.31
N GLU A 152 -3.03 12.20 8.21
CA GLU A 152 -2.88 13.57 7.72
C GLU A 152 -3.38 13.65 6.28
N MET A 153 -4.32 14.55 6.03
CA MET A 153 -4.85 14.83 4.69
C MET A 153 -4.67 16.31 4.36
N THR A 154 -3.92 16.60 3.31
CA THR A 154 -3.54 17.98 2.98
C THR A 154 -4.26 18.55 1.75
N SER A 155 -5.04 17.75 1.02
CA SER A 155 -5.68 18.18 -0.22
C SER A 155 -6.98 17.40 -0.50
N ALA A 156 -7.40 17.29 -1.75
CA ALA A 156 -8.70 16.79 -2.19
C ALA A 156 -8.84 15.25 -2.16
N GLY A 157 -8.14 14.57 -1.28
CA GLY A 157 -8.22 13.13 -1.15
C GLY A 157 -9.52 12.61 -0.53
N ARG A 158 -9.81 11.35 -0.72
CA ARG A 158 -10.88 10.63 -0.05
C ARG A 158 -10.34 9.42 0.70
N LEU A 159 -10.58 9.38 2.01
CA LEU A 159 -10.22 8.27 2.87
C LEU A 159 -11.48 7.51 3.29
N MET A 160 -11.50 6.20 3.05
CA MET A 160 -12.53 5.29 3.49
C MET A 160 -11.98 4.40 4.61
N LEU A 161 -12.63 4.40 5.77
CA LEU A 161 -12.23 3.61 6.93
C LEU A 161 -13.29 2.53 7.20
N GLY A 162 -12.86 1.29 7.25
CA GLY A 162 -13.73 0.16 7.60
C GLY A 162 -14.05 0.11 9.09
N ALA A 163 -15.03 -0.73 9.46
CA ALA A 163 -15.51 -0.86 10.86
C ALA A 163 -14.43 -1.34 11.84
N GLY A 164 -13.42 -2.06 11.36
CA GLY A 164 -12.31 -2.57 12.18
C GLY A 164 -11.11 -1.63 12.28
N VAL A 165 -11.24 -0.37 11.85
CA VAL A 165 -10.14 0.60 11.91
C VAL A 165 -10.15 1.37 13.22
N THR A 166 -9.00 1.41 13.88
CA THR A 166 -8.75 2.31 15.00
C THR A 166 -7.66 3.30 14.63
N TRP A 167 -7.81 4.57 15.02
CA TRP A 167 -6.77 5.59 14.84
C TRP A 167 -6.63 6.47 16.06
N THR A 168 -5.44 7.05 16.27
CA THR A 168 -5.19 7.88 17.45
C THR A 168 -5.40 9.35 17.14
N ASN A 169 -4.81 9.86 16.06
CA ASN A 169 -4.87 11.26 15.68
C ASN A 169 -5.26 11.41 14.20
N ALA A 170 -6.00 12.47 13.88
CA ALA A 170 -6.29 12.83 12.50
C ALA A 170 -6.23 14.36 12.30
N SER A 171 -5.49 14.82 11.30
CA SER A 171 -5.38 16.21 10.88
C SER A 171 -5.89 16.33 9.45
N LEU A 172 -7.02 17.00 9.27
CA LEU A 172 -7.72 17.07 7.99
C LEU A 172 -7.76 18.52 7.50
N TYR A 173 -6.87 18.86 6.58
CA TYR A 173 -6.81 20.19 5.98
C TYR A 173 -7.59 20.29 4.67
N GLY A 174 -8.14 19.18 4.21
CA GLY A 174 -8.97 19.10 3.01
C GLY A 174 -9.43 17.66 2.73
N GLY A 175 -10.22 17.48 1.65
CA GLY A 175 -10.72 16.17 1.26
C GLY A 175 -11.93 15.71 2.05
N SER A 176 -12.17 14.40 2.05
CA SER A 176 -13.29 13.77 2.76
C SER A 176 -12.89 12.45 3.42
N VAL A 177 -13.42 12.21 4.61
CA VAL A 177 -13.31 10.93 5.32
C VAL A 177 -14.69 10.31 5.44
N SER A 178 -14.79 9.04 5.05
CA SER A 178 -15.98 8.22 5.22
C SER A 178 -15.63 7.05 6.13
N ALA A 179 -16.22 6.97 7.31
CA ALA A 179 -16.01 5.88 8.25
C ALA A 179 -17.29 5.05 8.41
N VAL A 180 -17.17 3.75 8.34
CA VAL A 180 -18.24 2.81 8.64
C VAL A 180 -18.11 2.42 10.11
N ALA A 181 -18.95 3.01 10.96
CA ALA A 181 -19.12 2.67 12.40
C ALA A 181 -17.78 2.38 13.13
N ALA A 182 -16.91 3.35 13.20
CA ALA A 182 -15.63 3.21 13.89
C ALA A 182 -15.79 3.26 15.41
N THR A 183 -15.17 2.33 16.09
CA THR A 183 -15.10 2.31 17.56
C THR A 183 -13.86 3.07 18.03
N THR A 184 -14.06 4.11 18.81
CA THR A 184 -13.08 4.92 19.56
C THR A 184 -12.03 5.68 18.73
N ASN A 185 -12.27 6.97 18.56
CA ASN A 185 -11.35 7.85 17.84
C ASN A 185 -11.25 9.22 18.52
N THR A 186 -10.04 9.74 18.63
CA THR A 186 -9.80 11.13 19.01
C THR A 186 -9.50 11.92 17.74
N VAL A 187 -10.40 12.81 17.35
CA VAL A 187 -10.15 13.77 16.27
C VAL A 187 -9.63 15.05 16.90
N VAL A 188 -8.44 15.47 16.48
CA VAL A 188 -7.88 16.77 16.82
C VAL A 188 -7.91 17.61 15.52
N ASN A 189 -8.67 18.70 15.56
CA ASN A 189 -8.76 19.68 14.48
C ASN A 189 -7.51 20.55 14.43
#